data_0d8a2f3ee9470353bf743032e340b45b
#
_entry.id   0d8a2f3ee9470353bf743032e340b45b
#
_cell.length_a   1.000
_cell.length_b   1.000
_cell.length_c   1.000
_cell.angle_alpha   90.00
_cell.angle_beta   90.00
_cell.angle_gamma   90.00
#
_symmetry.space_group_name_H-M   'P 1'
#
loop_
_entity.id
_entity.type
_entity.pdbx_description
1 polymer ?
#
loop_
_entity_poly.entity_id
_entity_poly.type
_entity_poly.pdbx_seq_one_letter_code
_entity_poly.pdbx_strand_id
1 'polypeptide(L)'
;MPYPDWISFAETAWSKYGKPVTVAELGCGTGSITIPLAGSGYHMTGIDLSSDMLSVAQRKMEEHPQGRRFLREGSVRWIRQNMKEWELPELVDSVISFCDCLNYVLEEEDIKAVFASTFAGLKQGGTFLFDVHHPNTLIRYEEEQPFILDEPSVSYIWTCEMDVPRREIEHHLSIFAREEGRSDVYRRFEETHVQRAYDPQWMKDELFKAGFSDVKTYADFEWIEADDDAERLFYIAIK
;
A
#
# COMPACT_ATOMS: atom_id res chain seq x y z
N MET A 1 -9.56 -4.28 6.79
CA MET A 1 -8.35 -4.60 5.99
C MET A 1 -7.55 -5.67 6.72
N PRO A 2 -7.22 -6.78 6.09
CA PRO A 2 -6.44 -7.89 6.70
C PRO A 2 -4.93 -7.62 6.63
N TYR A 3 -4.44 -6.54 7.25
CA TYR A 3 -3.02 -6.17 7.27
C TYR A 3 -2.05 -7.32 7.61
N PRO A 4 -2.41 -8.32 8.46
CA PRO A 4 -1.54 -9.46 8.71
C PRO A 4 -1.18 -10.25 7.46
N ASP A 5 -2.05 -10.30 6.43
CA ASP A 5 -1.79 -11.06 5.20
C ASP A 5 -0.70 -10.37 4.36
N TRP A 6 -0.70 -9.02 4.26
CA TRP A 6 0.38 -8.27 3.60
C TRP A 6 1.71 -8.43 4.32
N ILE A 7 1.69 -8.41 5.66
CA ILE A 7 2.89 -8.63 6.48
C ILE A 7 3.44 -10.04 6.23
N SER A 8 2.58 -11.05 6.26
CA SER A 8 2.95 -12.45 5.98
C SER A 8 3.52 -12.63 4.58
N PHE A 9 2.90 -11.97 3.58
CA PHE A 9 3.41 -11.97 2.21
C PHE A 9 4.82 -11.36 2.13
N ALA A 10 5.04 -10.18 2.74
CA ALA A 10 6.34 -9.54 2.77
C ALA A 10 7.40 -10.41 3.44
N GLU A 11 7.13 -10.97 4.63
CA GLU A 11 8.06 -11.82 5.35
C GLU A 11 8.39 -13.10 4.58
N THR A 12 7.41 -13.67 3.88
CA THR A 12 7.62 -14.83 2.99
C THR A 12 8.47 -14.46 1.79
N ALA A 13 8.22 -13.30 1.14
CA ALA A 13 9.05 -12.79 0.07
C ALA A 13 10.50 -12.62 0.52
N TRP A 14 10.70 -11.97 1.66
CA TRP A 14 12.05 -11.74 2.20
C TRP A 14 12.76 -13.03 2.59
N SER A 15 12.03 -14.06 3.02
CA SER A 15 12.63 -15.37 3.28
C SER A 15 13.20 -16.03 2.02
N LYS A 16 12.61 -15.72 0.84
CA LYS A 16 13.02 -16.28 -0.46
C LYS A 16 14.08 -15.44 -1.17
N TYR A 17 13.96 -14.11 -1.10
CA TYR A 17 14.76 -13.19 -1.91
C TYR A 17 15.81 -12.40 -1.12
N GLY A 18 15.84 -12.54 0.20
CA GLY A 18 16.81 -11.88 1.09
C GLY A 18 16.11 -11.09 2.20
N LYS A 19 16.46 -11.43 3.44
CA LYS A 19 15.86 -10.80 4.62
C LYS A 19 16.44 -9.40 4.81
N PRO A 20 15.61 -8.33 4.76
CA PRO A 20 16.07 -6.96 4.95
C PRO A 20 16.38 -6.65 6.43
N VAL A 21 17.18 -5.64 6.66
CA VAL A 21 17.32 -4.97 7.96
C VAL A 21 16.56 -3.64 7.92
N THR A 22 16.68 -2.90 6.83
CA THR A 22 16.07 -1.58 6.62
C THR A 22 15.00 -1.65 5.54
N VAL A 23 13.82 -1.13 5.85
CA VAL A 23 12.64 -1.14 4.96
C VAL A 23 12.03 0.24 4.89
N ALA A 24 11.74 0.72 3.68
CA ALA A 24 10.89 1.89 3.46
C ALA A 24 9.49 1.44 3.03
N GLU A 25 8.45 2.03 3.61
CA GLU A 25 7.06 1.82 3.20
C GLU A 25 6.53 3.09 2.55
N LEU A 26 6.16 3.00 1.26
CA LEU A 26 5.57 4.11 0.50
C LEU A 26 4.04 4.05 0.63
N GLY A 27 3.43 5.19 1.00
CA GLY A 27 2.01 5.26 1.32
C GLY A 27 1.68 4.56 2.64
N CYS A 28 2.50 4.76 3.68
CA CYS A 28 2.37 4.06 4.95
C CYS A 28 1.10 4.40 5.74
N GLY A 29 0.38 5.45 5.35
CA GLY A 29 -0.84 5.89 5.99
C GLY A 29 -0.69 6.05 7.50
N THR A 30 -1.54 5.37 8.26
CA THR A 30 -1.53 5.38 9.72
C THR A 30 -0.58 4.36 10.36
N GLY A 31 0.36 3.79 9.59
CA GLY A 31 1.41 2.89 10.08
C GLY A 31 0.93 1.47 10.43
N SER A 32 -0.17 1.01 9.83
CA SER A 32 -0.78 -0.28 10.16
C SER A 32 0.07 -1.49 9.74
N ILE A 33 1.04 -1.31 8.84
CA ILE A 33 2.03 -2.31 8.42
C ILE A 33 3.40 -1.96 9.00
N THR A 34 3.82 -0.69 8.94
CA THR A 34 5.10 -0.21 9.49
C THR A 34 5.31 -0.62 10.95
N ILE A 35 4.31 -0.39 11.82
CA ILE A 35 4.46 -0.62 13.27
C ILE A 35 4.61 -2.11 13.61
N PRO A 36 3.78 -3.04 13.10
CA PRO A 36 3.99 -4.47 13.32
C PRO A 36 5.32 -4.99 12.78
N LEU A 37 5.77 -4.55 11.59
CA LEU A 37 7.06 -4.94 11.05
C LEU A 37 8.24 -4.43 11.92
N ALA A 38 8.14 -3.22 12.46
CA ALA A 38 9.12 -2.75 13.46
C ALA A 38 9.08 -3.61 14.74
N GLY A 39 7.89 -4.10 15.13
CA GLY A 39 7.71 -5.06 16.22
C GLY A 39 8.44 -6.38 15.96
N SER A 40 8.48 -6.84 14.72
CA SER A 40 9.22 -8.02 14.25
C SER A 40 10.73 -7.77 14.10
N GLY A 41 11.20 -6.55 14.35
CA GLY A 41 12.64 -6.22 14.42
C GLY A 41 13.23 -5.57 13.17
N TYR A 42 12.41 -5.17 12.19
CA TYR A 42 12.86 -4.40 11.03
C TYR A 42 13.04 -2.92 11.39
N HIS A 43 14.01 -2.25 10.77
CA HIS A 43 14.14 -0.80 10.83
C HIS A 43 13.26 -0.18 9.73
N MET A 44 12.17 0.45 10.14
CA MET A 44 11.14 0.93 9.24
C MET A 44 11.21 2.44 9.02
N THR A 45 11.06 2.87 7.78
CA THR A 45 10.80 4.27 7.43
C THR A 45 9.46 4.35 6.70
N GLY A 46 8.44 4.87 7.38
CA GLY A 46 7.13 5.14 6.77
C GLY A 46 7.14 6.48 6.04
N ILE A 47 6.77 6.45 4.76
CA ILE A 47 6.69 7.61 3.89
C ILE A 47 5.24 7.78 3.45
N ASP A 48 4.69 8.98 3.68
CA ASP A 48 3.34 9.33 3.23
C ASP A 48 3.27 10.82 2.85
N LEU A 49 2.35 11.17 1.97
CA LEU A 49 2.11 12.55 1.58
C LEU A 49 1.31 13.31 2.63
N SER A 50 0.43 12.61 3.35
CA SER A 50 -0.50 13.17 4.34
C SER A 50 0.15 13.35 5.70
N SER A 51 0.31 14.60 6.13
CA SER A 51 0.75 14.93 7.50
C SER A 51 -0.21 14.41 8.57
N ASP A 52 -1.51 14.32 8.26
CA ASP A 52 -2.52 13.87 9.21
C ASP A 52 -2.41 12.37 9.44
N MET A 53 -2.20 11.58 8.38
CA MET A 53 -1.92 10.15 8.47
C MET A 53 -0.66 9.88 9.30
N LEU A 54 0.42 10.60 9.02
CA LEU A 54 1.68 10.46 9.76
C LEU A 54 1.53 10.85 11.24
N SER A 55 0.69 11.85 11.55
CA SER A 55 0.39 12.23 12.94
C SER A 55 -0.36 11.12 13.69
N VAL A 56 -1.28 10.43 13.00
CA VAL A 56 -1.96 9.25 13.56
C VAL A 56 -0.97 8.09 13.73
N ALA A 57 -0.10 7.84 12.75
CA ALA A 57 0.93 6.80 12.81
C ALA A 57 1.88 7.01 13.99
N GLN A 58 2.36 8.25 14.19
CA GLN A 58 3.21 8.62 15.31
C GLN A 58 2.54 8.32 16.65
N ARG A 59 1.28 8.73 16.84
CA ARG A 59 0.52 8.47 18.07
C ARG A 59 0.34 6.97 18.31
N LYS A 60 -0.07 6.20 17.28
CA LYS A 60 -0.20 4.74 17.39
C LYS A 60 1.12 4.06 17.78
N MET A 61 2.23 4.52 17.22
CA MET A 61 3.56 4.02 17.56
C MET A 61 3.91 4.32 19.03
N GLU A 62 3.63 5.52 19.53
CA GLU A 62 3.89 5.90 20.93
C GLU A 62 3.04 5.11 21.92
N GLU A 63 1.80 4.81 21.57
CA GLU A 63 0.86 4.01 22.37
C GLU A 63 1.14 2.50 22.29
N HIS A 64 1.94 2.05 21.31
CA HIS A 64 2.29 0.64 21.13
C HIS A 64 3.10 0.10 22.32
N PRO A 65 2.90 -1.15 22.78
CA PRO A 65 3.64 -1.73 23.90
C PRO A 65 5.17 -1.65 23.76
N GLN A 66 5.69 -1.67 22.55
CA GLN A 66 7.10 -1.50 22.22
C GLN A 66 7.49 -0.07 21.81
N GLY A 67 6.59 0.90 21.89
CA GLY A 67 6.82 2.28 21.42
C GLY A 67 8.07 2.92 22.01
N ARG A 68 8.32 2.74 23.32
CA ARG A 68 9.55 3.22 23.98
C ARG A 68 10.81 2.59 23.39
N ARG A 69 10.73 1.32 22.97
CA ARG A 69 11.85 0.64 22.32
C ARG A 69 12.11 1.23 20.95
N PHE A 70 11.06 1.43 20.14
CA PHE A 70 11.19 2.03 18.80
C PHE A 70 11.85 3.41 18.85
N LEU A 71 11.43 4.26 19.80
CA LEU A 71 12.03 5.60 19.99
C LEU A 71 13.49 5.52 20.40
N ARG A 72 13.84 4.63 21.36
CA ARG A 72 15.22 4.49 21.85
C ARG A 72 16.17 3.95 20.77
N GLU A 73 15.71 2.98 19.98
CA GLU A 73 16.50 2.32 18.94
C GLU A 73 16.46 3.06 17.61
N GLY A 74 15.56 4.05 17.45
CA GLY A 74 15.36 4.75 16.20
C GLY A 74 14.90 3.81 15.08
N SER A 75 14.18 2.72 15.45
CA SER A 75 13.78 1.67 14.52
C SER A 75 12.53 2.02 13.71
N VAL A 76 11.86 3.13 14.01
CA VAL A 76 10.75 3.68 13.22
C VAL A 76 10.98 5.15 12.96
N ARG A 77 10.82 5.57 11.71
CA ARG A 77 10.84 6.97 11.28
C ARG A 77 9.64 7.26 10.39
N TRP A 78 9.09 8.45 10.51
CA TRP A 78 8.02 8.94 9.66
C TRP A 78 8.50 10.12 8.85
N ILE A 79 8.31 10.09 7.54
CA ILE A 79 8.79 11.13 6.64
C ILE A 79 7.66 11.54 5.70
N ARG A 80 7.39 12.85 5.64
CA ARG A 80 6.44 13.39 4.67
C ARG A 80 7.13 13.62 3.35
N GLN A 81 6.88 12.74 2.38
CA GLN A 81 7.38 12.86 1.01
C GLN A 81 6.37 12.29 0.02
N ASN A 82 6.49 12.72 -1.24
CA ASN A 82 5.77 12.14 -2.35
C ASN A 82 6.53 10.89 -2.84
N MET A 83 5.84 9.77 -3.02
CA MET A 83 6.45 8.52 -3.50
C MET A 83 7.08 8.63 -4.91
N LYS A 84 6.73 9.65 -5.70
CA LYS A 84 7.31 9.89 -7.02
C LYS A 84 8.74 10.42 -6.98
N GLU A 85 9.15 11.03 -5.87
CA GLU A 85 10.43 11.75 -5.73
C GLU A 85 11.05 11.57 -4.32
N TRP A 86 10.72 10.44 -3.69
CA TRP A 86 11.25 10.18 -2.35
C TRP A 86 12.75 9.87 -2.37
N GLU A 87 13.43 10.30 -1.32
CA GLU A 87 14.84 10.00 -1.09
C GLU A 87 15.12 9.83 0.40
N LEU A 88 16.11 9.02 0.71
CA LEU A 88 16.63 8.82 2.06
C LEU A 88 18.14 9.04 2.05
N PRO A 89 18.73 9.47 3.19
CA PRO A 89 20.19 9.63 3.30
C PRO A 89 20.99 8.35 3.05
N GLU A 90 20.37 7.19 3.29
CA GLU A 90 20.96 5.87 3.10
C GLU A 90 20.01 4.98 2.30
N LEU A 91 20.60 4.14 1.44
CA LEU A 91 19.84 3.14 0.70
C LEU A 91 19.26 2.08 1.64
N VAL A 92 18.10 1.56 1.29
CA VAL A 92 17.40 0.53 2.06
C VAL A 92 17.51 -0.85 1.42
N ASP A 93 17.33 -1.91 2.23
CA ASP A 93 17.36 -3.30 1.74
C ASP A 93 16.06 -3.67 1.02
N SER A 94 14.93 -3.10 1.45
CA SER A 94 13.64 -3.36 0.83
C SER A 94 12.75 -2.10 0.82
N VAL A 95 11.91 -1.99 -0.19
CA VAL A 95 10.80 -1.03 -0.26
C VAL A 95 9.50 -1.81 -0.39
N ILE A 96 8.48 -1.39 0.34
CA ILE A 96 7.12 -1.93 0.21
C ILE A 96 6.12 -0.82 -0.08
N SER A 97 5.05 -1.15 -0.81
CA SER A 97 3.90 -0.25 -1.03
C SER A 97 2.64 -1.10 -1.18
N PHE A 98 1.89 -1.26 -0.10
CA PHE A 98 0.79 -2.21 -0.03
C PHE A 98 -0.58 -1.52 0.08
N CYS A 99 -1.63 -2.32 0.05
CA CYS A 99 -3.02 -1.89 0.10
C CYS A 99 -3.39 -1.01 -1.09
N ASP A 100 -3.10 -1.50 -2.31
CA ASP A 100 -3.44 -0.82 -3.57
C ASP A 100 -2.99 0.65 -3.66
N CYS A 101 -1.95 1.00 -2.90
CA CYS A 101 -1.49 2.39 -2.81
C CYS A 101 -1.07 2.95 -4.18
N LEU A 102 -0.45 2.13 -5.05
CA LEU A 102 -0.06 2.56 -6.39
C LEU A 102 -1.24 2.80 -7.34
N ASN A 103 -2.42 2.24 -7.06
CA ASN A 103 -3.61 2.55 -7.85
C ASN A 103 -4.07 4.01 -7.72
N TYR A 104 -3.65 4.72 -6.65
CA TYR A 104 -3.89 6.16 -6.48
C TYR A 104 -2.95 7.04 -7.31
N VAL A 105 -1.94 6.46 -7.95
CA VAL A 105 -1.05 7.15 -8.88
C VAL A 105 -1.67 7.04 -10.28
N LEU A 106 -2.36 8.08 -10.74
CA LEU A 106 -3.24 8.01 -11.91
C LEU A 106 -2.51 8.17 -13.25
N GLU A 107 -1.31 8.77 -13.27
CA GLU A 107 -0.60 9.04 -14.51
C GLU A 107 0.59 8.06 -14.70
N GLU A 108 0.76 7.57 -15.92
CA GLU A 108 1.82 6.62 -16.27
C GLU A 108 3.22 7.17 -16.00
N GLU A 109 3.43 8.47 -16.25
CA GLU A 109 4.71 9.12 -15.98
C GLU A 109 5.01 9.18 -14.47
N ASP A 110 3.96 9.27 -13.64
CA ASP A 110 4.10 9.26 -12.20
C ASP A 110 4.46 7.85 -11.68
N ILE A 111 3.88 6.78 -12.25
CA ILE A 111 4.29 5.39 -11.94
C ILE A 111 5.76 5.16 -12.31
N LYS A 112 6.19 5.62 -13.48
CA LYS A 112 7.60 5.55 -13.89
C LYS A 112 8.52 6.29 -12.93
N ALA A 113 8.10 7.46 -12.43
CA ALA A 113 8.84 8.21 -11.43
C ALA A 113 8.92 7.46 -10.09
N VAL A 114 7.83 6.81 -9.63
CA VAL A 114 7.84 5.95 -8.43
C VAL A 114 8.84 4.81 -8.60
N PHE A 115 8.86 4.12 -9.75
CA PHE A 115 9.78 3.01 -9.99
C PHE A 115 11.24 3.49 -10.03
N ALA A 116 11.50 4.62 -10.68
CA ALA A 116 12.85 5.20 -10.74
C ALA A 116 13.37 5.63 -9.37
N SER A 117 12.55 6.34 -8.57
CA SER A 117 12.90 6.74 -7.21
C SER A 117 13.12 5.53 -6.31
N THR A 118 12.28 4.48 -6.46
CA THR A 118 12.41 3.25 -5.69
C THR A 118 13.68 2.49 -6.08
N PHE A 119 13.95 2.37 -7.36
CA PHE A 119 15.21 1.78 -7.82
C PHE A 119 16.43 2.54 -7.28
N ALA A 120 16.40 3.88 -7.33
CA ALA A 120 17.49 4.71 -6.79
C ALA A 120 17.69 4.50 -5.28
N GLY A 121 16.60 4.42 -4.50
CA GLY A 121 16.63 4.28 -3.03
C GLY A 121 17.01 2.88 -2.52
N LEU A 122 16.98 1.83 -3.37
CA LEU A 122 17.32 0.47 -3.00
C LEU A 122 18.84 0.21 -3.07
N LYS A 123 19.34 -0.65 -2.17
CA LYS A 123 20.66 -1.27 -2.28
C LYS A 123 20.68 -2.28 -3.44
N GLN A 124 21.88 -2.62 -3.94
CA GLN A 124 22.03 -3.70 -4.91
C GLN A 124 21.55 -5.03 -4.30
N GLY A 125 20.72 -5.77 -5.04
CA GLY A 125 20.05 -6.98 -4.58
C GLY A 125 18.85 -6.71 -3.66
N GLY A 126 18.50 -5.44 -3.43
CA GLY A 126 17.31 -5.06 -2.67
C GLY A 126 16.01 -5.34 -3.41
N THR A 127 14.90 -5.40 -2.67
CA THR A 127 13.60 -5.80 -3.20
C THR A 127 12.57 -4.67 -3.12
N PHE A 128 11.74 -4.55 -4.15
CA PHE A 128 10.52 -3.74 -4.13
C PHE A 128 9.30 -4.65 -4.20
N LEU A 129 8.47 -4.60 -3.15
CA LEU A 129 7.23 -5.36 -3.06
C LEU A 129 6.04 -4.40 -3.05
N PHE A 130 5.06 -4.66 -3.90
CA PHE A 130 3.83 -3.87 -3.90
C PHE A 130 2.66 -4.71 -4.41
N ASP A 131 1.46 -4.24 -4.15
CA ASP A 131 0.25 -4.80 -4.71
C ASP A 131 -0.60 -3.75 -5.41
N VAL A 132 -1.35 -4.20 -6.38
CA VAL A 132 -2.35 -3.40 -7.11
C VAL A 132 -3.58 -4.24 -7.42
N HIS A 133 -4.72 -3.60 -7.63
CA HIS A 133 -5.87 -4.27 -8.21
C HIS A 133 -5.59 -4.73 -9.63
N HIS A 134 -6.05 -5.95 -9.95
CA HIS A 134 -6.10 -6.38 -11.34
C HIS A 134 -7.12 -5.51 -12.11
N PRO A 135 -6.88 -5.16 -13.41
CA PRO A 135 -7.84 -4.36 -14.18
C PRO A 135 -9.27 -4.92 -14.18
N ASN A 136 -9.43 -6.24 -14.24
CA ASN A 136 -10.74 -6.89 -14.19
C ASN A 136 -11.47 -6.70 -12.85
N THR A 137 -10.74 -6.45 -11.76
CA THR A 137 -11.35 -6.17 -10.46
C THR A 137 -12.09 -4.85 -10.45
N LEU A 138 -11.57 -3.82 -11.12
CA LEU A 138 -12.28 -2.54 -11.23
C LEU A 138 -13.58 -2.69 -12.04
N ILE A 139 -13.59 -3.53 -13.08
CA ILE A 139 -14.80 -3.84 -13.87
C ILE A 139 -15.82 -4.55 -12.97
N ARG A 140 -15.39 -5.55 -12.18
CA ARG A 140 -16.26 -6.24 -11.23
C ARG A 140 -16.87 -5.28 -10.19
N TYR A 141 -16.11 -4.31 -9.69
CA TYR A 141 -16.63 -3.31 -8.76
C TYR A 141 -17.76 -2.49 -9.38
N GLU A 142 -17.64 -2.09 -10.65
CA GLU A 142 -18.72 -1.39 -11.36
C GLU A 142 -19.96 -2.28 -11.56
N GLU A 143 -19.78 -3.56 -11.87
CA GLU A 143 -20.86 -4.49 -12.13
C GLU A 143 -21.61 -4.94 -10.85
N GLU A 144 -20.90 -5.10 -9.73
CA GLU A 144 -21.43 -5.68 -8.49
C GLU A 144 -21.95 -4.64 -7.49
N GLN A 145 -21.68 -3.34 -7.73
CA GLN A 145 -22.16 -2.27 -6.83
C GLN A 145 -23.70 -2.22 -6.73
N PRO A 146 -24.30 -1.65 -5.65
CA PRO A 146 -23.61 -0.99 -4.52
C PRO A 146 -23.12 -2.00 -3.49
N PHE A 147 -21.97 -1.68 -2.85
CA PHE A 147 -21.49 -2.43 -1.69
C PHE A 147 -22.02 -1.78 -0.41
N ILE A 148 -22.61 -2.59 0.46
CA ILE A 148 -23.23 -2.10 1.70
C ILE A 148 -22.64 -2.87 2.87
N LEU A 149 -22.19 -2.12 3.88
CA LEU A 149 -21.88 -2.65 5.21
C LEU A 149 -22.87 -2.04 6.20
N ASP A 150 -23.43 -2.88 7.05
CA ASP A 150 -24.32 -2.45 8.14
C ASP A 150 -23.92 -3.13 9.45
N GLU A 151 -23.03 -2.47 10.19
CA GLU A 151 -22.55 -2.91 11.49
C GLU A 151 -22.90 -1.89 12.60
N PRO A 152 -23.00 -2.32 13.86
CA PRO A 152 -23.41 -1.44 14.96
C PRO A 152 -22.54 -0.20 15.18
N SER A 153 -21.28 -0.22 14.77
CA SER A 153 -20.33 0.88 14.96
C SER A 153 -20.13 1.72 13.71
N VAL A 154 -20.34 1.13 12.54
CA VAL A 154 -20.13 1.78 11.26
C VAL A 154 -21.01 1.12 10.18
N SER A 155 -21.62 1.96 9.36
CA SER A 155 -22.29 1.51 8.13
C SER A 155 -21.76 2.32 6.97
N TYR A 156 -21.71 1.73 5.78
CA TYR A 156 -21.42 2.48 4.57
C TYR A 156 -22.22 2.01 3.38
N ILE A 157 -22.40 2.94 2.44
CA ILE A 157 -22.85 2.69 1.10
C ILE A 157 -21.71 3.11 0.17
N TRP A 158 -21.22 2.17 -0.62
CA TRP A 158 -20.15 2.38 -1.58
C TRP A 158 -20.67 2.11 -2.98
N THR A 159 -20.59 3.13 -3.84
CA THR A 159 -20.85 3.05 -5.27
C THR A 159 -19.59 3.48 -6.04
N CYS A 160 -19.54 3.17 -7.33
CA CYS A 160 -18.42 3.56 -8.17
C CYS A 160 -18.85 3.85 -9.60
N GLU A 161 -18.04 4.65 -10.30
CA GLU A 161 -18.19 4.96 -11.73
C GLU A 161 -16.86 4.67 -12.43
N MET A 162 -16.90 3.96 -13.57
CA MET A 162 -15.70 3.56 -14.29
C MET A 162 -15.50 4.33 -15.59
N ASP A 163 -14.31 4.89 -15.77
CA ASP A 163 -13.78 5.34 -17.06
C ASP A 163 -13.01 4.17 -17.71
N VAL A 164 -13.70 3.37 -18.51
CA VAL A 164 -13.14 2.18 -19.16
C VAL A 164 -11.92 2.49 -20.03
N PRO A 165 -11.91 3.53 -20.90
CA PRO A 165 -10.74 3.92 -21.69
C PRO A 165 -9.48 4.19 -20.87
N ARG A 166 -9.63 4.82 -19.69
CA ARG A 166 -8.53 5.15 -18.79
C ARG A 166 -8.21 4.04 -17.78
N ARG A 167 -9.09 3.03 -17.66
CA ARG A 167 -9.06 2.03 -16.59
C ARG A 167 -9.03 2.69 -15.21
N GLU A 168 -9.77 3.77 -15.07
CA GLU A 168 -9.96 4.51 -13.82
C GLU A 168 -11.32 4.24 -13.24
N ILE A 169 -11.41 4.18 -11.93
CA ILE A 169 -12.65 4.02 -11.18
C ILE A 169 -12.72 5.08 -10.11
N GLU A 170 -13.84 5.78 -10.05
CA GLU A 170 -14.15 6.72 -8.99
C GLU A 170 -15.08 6.06 -7.98
N HIS A 171 -14.63 5.94 -6.74
CA HIS A 171 -15.37 5.37 -5.64
C HIS A 171 -16.04 6.48 -4.84
N HIS A 172 -17.34 6.34 -4.58
CA HIS A 172 -18.13 7.23 -3.75
C HIS A 172 -18.60 6.50 -2.49
N LEU A 173 -18.12 6.92 -1.33
CA LEU A 173 -18.46 6.33 -0.05
C LEU A 173 -19.28 7.29 0.80
N SER A 174 -20.49 6.85 1.20
CA SER A 174 -21.25 7.48 2.28
C SER A 174 -21.07 6.63 3.53
N ILE A 175 -20.29 7.13 4.49
CA ILE A 175 -19.93 6.41 5.71
C ILE A 175 -20.70 7.00 6.89
N PHE A 176 -21.28 6.15 7.72
CA PHE A 176 -21.98 6.51 8.94
C PHE A 176 -21.25 5.88 10.12
N ALA A 177 -20.48 6.66 10.85
CA ALA A 177 -19.75 6.21 12.03
C ALA A 177 -20.51 6.62 13.31
N ARG A 178 -20.73 5.65 14.22
CA ARG A 178 -21.40 5.92 15.50
C ARG A 178 -20.56 6.85 16.35
N GLU A 179 -21.21 7.87 16.93
CA GLU A 179 -20.56 8.77 17.88
C GLU A 179 -20.25 8.04 19.19
N GLU A 180 -19.05 8.28 19.70
CA GLU A 180 -18.63 7.68 20.97
C GLU A 180 -19.54 8.16 22.13
N GLY A 181 -19.99 7.20 22.94
CA GLY A 181 -20.90 7.47 24.05
C GLY A 181 -22.38 7.67 23.67
N ARG A 182 -22.77 7.54 22.40
CA ARG A 182 -24.15 7.65 21.91
C ARG A 182 -24.49 6.46 21.02
N SER A 183 -25.46 5.64 21.43
CA SER A 183 -25.81 4.40 20.73
C SER A 183 -26.64 4.57 19.46
N ASP A 184 -27.29 5.72 19.32
CA ASP A 184 -28.31 6.03 18.31
C ASP A 184 -27.96 7.25 17.43
N VAL A 185 -26.75 7.79 17.59
CA VAL A 185 -26.26 8.94 16.82
C VAL A 185 -25.09 8.54 15.95
N TYR A 186 -25.22 8.79 14.65
CA TYR A 186 -24.18 8.55 13.66
C TYR A 186 -23.76 9.86 13.01
N ARG A 187 -22.47 9.99 12.79
CA ARG A 187 -21.92 11.07 11.99
C ARG A 187 -21.69 10.57 10.56
N ARG A 188 -22.23 11.29 9.58
CA ARG A 188 -22.03 10.98 8.17
C ARG A 188 -20.75 11.66 7.65
N PHE A 189 -19.99 10.89 6.88
CA PHE A 189 -18.86 11.35 6.09
C PHE A 189 -19.07 10.96 4.63
N GLU A 190 -18.59 11.77 3.73
CA GLU A 190 -18.53 11.45 2.31
C GLU A 190 -17.08 11.48 1.88
N GLU A 191 -16.67 10.44 1.18
CA GLU A 191 -15.32 10.32 0.63
C GLU A 191 -15.42 9.93 -0.83
N THR A 192 -14.51 10.46 -1.63
CA THR A 192 -14.35 10.13 -3.04
C THR A 192 -12.91 9.75 -3.27
N HIS A 193 -12.69 8.60 -3.92
CA HIS A 193 -11.38 8.07 -4.24
C HIS A 193 -11.32 7.72 -5.70
N VAL A 194 -10.26 8.14 -6.39
CA VAL A 194 -10.00 7.73 -7.77
C VAL A 194 -8.82 6.79 -7.78
N GLN A 195 -8.98 5.64 -8.43
CA GLN A 195 -7.93 4.65 -8.61
C GLN A 195 -7.81 4.29 -10.09
N ARG A 196 -6.61 3.95 -10.53
CA ARG A 196 -6.32 3.44 -11.88
C ARG A 196 -5.67 2.08 -11.81
N ALA A 197 -6.15 1.13 -12.60
CA ALA A 197 -5.48 -0.13 -12.82
C ALA A 197 -4.64 -0.08 -14.10
N TYR A 198 -3.41 -0.55 -14.00
CA TYR A 198 -2.47 -0.60 -15.10
C TYR A 198 -2.41 -1.99 -15.71
N ASP A 199 -2.10 -2.08 -16.99
CA ASP A 199 -1.84 -3.35 -17.64
C ASP A 199 -0.69 -4.08 -16.94
N PRO A 200 -0.86 -5.36 -16.55
CA PRO A 200 0.16 -6.09 -15.80
C PRO A 200 1.49 -6.25 -16.56
N GLN A 201 1.44 -6.42 -17.89
CA GLN A 201 2.65 -6.51 -18.69
C GLN A 201 3.34 -5.15 -18.80
N TRP A 202 2.58 -4.07 -18.99
CA TRP A 202 3.14 -2.72 -18.98
C TRP A 202 3.85 -2.40 -17.66
N MET A 203 3.28 -2.78 -16.52
CA MET A 203 3.92 -2.59 -15.20
C MET A 203 5.26 -3.33 -15.11
N LYS A 204 5.32 -4.60 -15.59
CA LYS A 204 6.57 -5.36 -15.65
C LYS A 204 7.60 -4.68 -16.55
N ASP A 205 7.18 -4.23 -17.73
CA ASP A 205 8.08 -3.59 -18.71
C ASP A 205 8.67 -2.29 -18.13
N GLU A 206 7.87 -1.48 -17.43
CA GLU A 206 8.34 -0.23 -16.81
C GLU A 206 9.27 -0.51 -15.62
N LEU A 207 9.06 -1.57 -14.84
CA LEU A 207 10.01 -2.01 -13.82
C LEU A 207 11.36 -2.39 -14.41
N PHE A 208 11.37 -3.17 -15.51
CA PHE A 208 12.63 -3.50 -16.22
C PHE A 208 13.31 -2.26 -16.79
N LYS A 209 12.54 -1.30 -17.36
CA LYS A 209 13.09 -0.03 -17.85
C LYS A 209 13.67 0.84 -16.73
N ALA A 210 13.10 0.77 -15.52
CA ALA A 210 13.65 1.45 -14.33
C ALA A 210 14.95 0.83 -13.83
N GLY A 211 15.30 -0.40 -14.28
CA GLY A 211 16.57 -1.08 -14.01
C GLY A 211 16.45 -2.34 -13.15
N PHE A 212 15.25 -2.73 -12.69
CA PHE A 212 15.07 -3.98 -11.97
C PHE A 212 15.46 -5.19 -12.82
N SER A 213 16.20 -6.13 -12.23
CA SER A 213 16.80 -7.26 -12.94
C SER A 213 15.88 -8.48 -13.03
N ASP A 214 14.96 -8.63 -12.10
CA ASP A 214 13.96 -9.71 -12.04
C ASP A 214 12.64 -9.17 -11.49
N VAL A 215 11.51 -9.58 -12.10
CA VAL A 215 10.16 -9.17 -11.68
C VAL A 215 9.25 -10.39 -11.66
N LYS A 216 8.73 -10.72 -10.50
CA LYS A 216 7.75 -11.79 -10.30
C LYS A 216 6.38 -11.20 -9.98
N THR A 217 5.32 -11.89 -10.39
CA THR A 217 3.93 -11.54 -10.04
C THR A 217 3.22 -12.75 -9.45
N TYR A 218 2.41 -12.47 -8.43
CA TYR A 218 1.64 -13.46 -7.71
C TYR A 218 0.20 -12.96 -7.52
N ALA A 219 -0.76 -13.88 -7.39
CA ALA A 219 -2.18 -13.58 -7.20
C ALA A 219 -2.58 -13.68 -5.73
N ASP A 220 -3.40 -12.75 -5.26
CA ASP A 220 -4.28 -12.90 -4.09
C ASP A 220 -3.61 -13.44 -2.81
N PHE A 221 -2.42 -12.94 -2.47
CA PHE A 221 -1.57 -13.40 -1.36
C PHE A 221 -1.03 -14.83 -1.50
N GLU A 222 -1.35 -15.51 -2.59
CA GLU A 222 -0.86 -16.85 -2.86
C GLU A 222 0.44 -16.81 -3.67
N TRP A 223 1.23 -17.89 -3.61
CA TRP A 223 2.50 -18.00 -4.33
C TRP A 223 2.32 -18.72 -5.68
N ILE A 224 1.22 -18.40 -6.36
CA ILE A 224 0.90 -18.86 -7.72
C ILE A 224 1.04 -17.70 -8.68
N GLU A 225 1.40 -17.99 -9.91
CA GLU A 225 1.48 -16.98 -10.97
C GLU A 225 0.09 -16.37 -11.20
N ALA A 226 0.04 -15.04 -11.30
CA ALA A 226 -1.21 -14.33 -11.50
C ALA A 226 -1.76 -14.57 -12.90
N ASP A 227 -3.08 -14.78 -12.98
CA ASP A 227 -3.86 -14.88 -14.20
C ASP A 227 -4.96 -13.80 -14.25
N ASP A 228 -5.82 -13.85 -15.25
CA ASP A 228 -6.88 -12.86 -15.47
C ASP A 228 -8.02 -12.94 -14.44
N ASP A 229 -8.11 -14.01 -13.66
CA ASP A 229 -9.10 -14.21 -12.61
C ASP A 229 -8.66 -13.64 -11.25
N ALA A 230 -7.37 -13.28 -11.11
CA ALA A 230 -6.82 -12.66 -9.91
C ALA A 230 -7.57 -11.36 -9.56
N GLU A 231 -7.82 -11.13 -8.27
CA GLU A 231 -8.38 -9.85 -7.81
C GLU A 231 -7.28 -8.82 -7.56
N ARG A 232 -6.14 -9.30 -7.09
CA ARG A 232 -5.00 -8.50 -6.66
C ARG A 232 -3.69 -9.08 -7.18
N LEU A 233 -2.86 -8.23 -7.72
CA LEU A 233 -1.54 -8.57 -8.23
C LEU A 233 -0.47 -8.11 -7.25
N PHE A 234 0.37 -9.04 -6.81
CA PHE A 234 1.55 -8.76 -6.00
C PHE A 234 2.79 -8.80 -6.86
N TYR A 235 3.58 -7.75 -6.84
CA TYR A 235 4.84 -7.65 -7.56
C TYR A 235 6.02 -7.76 -6.59
N ILE A 236 7.04 -8.49 -7.02
CA ILE A 236 8.36 -8.53 -6.37
C ILE A 236 9.39 -8.20 -7.45
N ALA A 237 10.01 -7.04 -7.33
CA ALA A 237 11.06 -6.58 -8.23
C ALA A 237 12.42 -6.53 -7.51
N ILE A 238 13.48 -7.03 -8.13
CA ILE A 238 14.82 -7.16 -7.57
C ILE A 238 15.77 -6.21 -8.31
N LYS A 239 16.48 -5.36 -7.54
CA LYS A 239 17.51 -4.44 -8.07
C LYS A 239 18.80 -5.13 -8.45
#